data_29016499f44c9c84f983084235aae309
#
_entry.id   29016499f44c9c84f983084235aae309
#
_cell.length_a   1.000
_cell.length_b   1.000
_cell.length_c   1.000
_cell.angle_alpha   90.00
_cell.angle_beta   90.00
_cell.angle_gamma   90.00
#
_symmetry.space_group_name_H-M   'P 1'
#
loop_
_entity.id
_entity.type
_entity.pdbx_description
1 polymer ?
#
loop_
_entity_poly.entity_id
_entity_poly.type
_entity_poly.pdbx_seq_one_letter_code
_entity_poly.pdbx_strand_id
1 'polypeptide(L)'
;MIKERLLSLIALVLMFPFSVLAGDIKFPARDIPEELKGDAVAVLRLDEREFTVVSYDKGILKKHWAYTVLKSTGDDYATFVERYDNLVKIDNIKGYIYDANGKLIKKLKNSDIIDQSNISGFSLYEDNRIKVANLEHHSYPYTVEFECEIEYDGLYYYPIWNPQRSRKISVQDASITVKMPQDLGLRYHETNVDAVKISNEDGLKVYKWTVANLPAYEYEPFSDRIAYEKMVMLAPTKFGIEGETGEMSDWQSYGKFYAKLNSTTRDLSESTKSKLKNLTANAKSEKEKVAIIYDYLQNKTRYVSIQVGIGGIKPFPASTVDEKGYGDCKALSNYTKAMLEAVGIESYYTLVGADDDFFPVKRDFPADYFNHVILCVPLKQDTVWLECTSQTQAFGYMSEFTGDRDVLAITPEGGKLLHTPAYNKDVNYTKRKAVVDIDESGNAAIEVSTKYSTLQEGSRSWICENSQEDQKKWLYEHIDLSNISIEDFELKRIKTSLPYIDEKLKIKAPKFSSVSGKRIFVSPNILSKWDYMPSIDEDRVRDVHLSNQFDFVDTDTIEFHLPEKYHIEYQPEPVTIETQFGKYEMKIEADENVIRYFRKLEMNPGTFPSDSYNELREFFKDVTKNDKVKVVLVNNT
;
A
#
# COMPACT_ATOMS: atom_id res chain seq x y z
N MET A 1 -109.45 -5.14 -9.77
CA MET A 1 -108.90 -3.82 -9.45
C MET A 1 -107.93 -4.04 -8.26
N ILE A 2 -106.71 -4.13 -8.52
CA ILE A 2 -105.65 -3.74 -7.62
C ILE A 2 -104.35 -4.22 -8.31
N LYS A 3 -103.48 -3.27 -8.60
CA LYS A 3 -102.28 -3.44 -9.36
C LYS A 3 -101.14 -3.94 -8.42
N GLU A 4 -100.51 -5.04 -8.81
CA GLU A 4 -99.22 -5.45 -8.26
C GLU A 4 -98.13 -4.51 -8.74
N ARG A 5 -97.29 -4.04 -7.83
CA ARG A 5 -96.04 -3.34 -8.14
C ARG A 5 -94.89 -4.29 -7.79
N LEU A 6 -94.15 -4.74 -8.80
CA LEU A 6 -92.86 -5.41 -8.68
C LEU A 6 -91.84 -4.38 -8.17
N LEU A 7 -91.20 -4.68 -7.08
CA LEU A 7 -89.97 -3.99 -6.60
C LEU A 7 -88.74 -4.71 -7.17
N SER A 8 -88.08 -4.06 -8.13
CA SER A 8 -86.70 -4.48 -8.58
C SER A 8 -85.67 -3.88 -7.67
N LEU A 9 -85.00 -4.72 -6.87
CA LEU A 9 -83.87 -4.32 -6.07
C LEU A 9 -82.63 -4.28 -6.97
N ILE A 10 -82.15 -3.10 -7.34
CA ILE A 10 -80.84 -2.90 -7.99
C ILE A 10 -79.79 -2.85 -6.88
N ALA A 11 -79.01 -3.89 -6.75
CA ALA A 11 -77.83 -3.89 -5.90
C ALA A 11 -76.68 -3.07 -6.56
N LEU A 12 -76.49 -1.88 -6.06
CA LEU A 12 -75.39 -1.00 -6.45
C LEU A 12 -74.11 -1.52 -5.75
N VAL A 13 -73.29 -2.31 -6.47
CA VAL A 13 -71.95 -2.69 -6.00
C VAL A 13 -71.08 -1.43 -6.11
N LEU A 14 -70.85 -0.76 -5.02
CA LEU A 14 -69.83 0.26 -4.86
C LEU A 14 -68.45 -0.43 -4.97
N MET A 15 -67.86 -0.42 -6.15
CA MET A 15 -66.43 -0.63 -6.30
C MET A 15 -65.68 0.55 -5.67
N PHE A 16 -65.21 0.37 -4.44
CA PHE A 16 -64.18 1.21 -3.90
C PHE A 16 -62.90 0.94 -4.72
N PRO A 17 -62.30 1.93 -5.37
CA PRO A 17 -60.95 1.73 -5.89
C PRO A 17 -60.03 1.56 -4.68
N PHE A 18 -59.51 0.34 -4.48
CA PHE A 18 -58.31 0.15 -3.66
C PHE A 18 -57.21 0.96 -4.33
N SER A 19 -57.05 2.20 -3.93
CA SER A 19 -55.81 2.91 -4.14
C SER A 19 -54.76 2.18 -3.32
N VAL A 20 -54.11 1.19 -3.92
CA VAL A 20 -52.84 0.72 -3.46
C VAL A 20 -51.95 1.97 -3.51
N LEU A 21 -51.64 2.52 -2.35
CA LEU A 21 -50.53 3.46 -2.20
C LEU A 21 -49.31 2.69 -2.72
N ALA A 22 -49.00 2.86 -4.01
CA ALA A 22 -47.76 2.44 -4.58
C ALA A 22 -46.69 3.24 -3.84
N GLY A 23 -46.04 2.64 -2.86
CA GLY A 23 -44.83 3.20 -2.31
C GLY A 23 -43.86 3.48 -3.48
N ASP A 24 -43.17 4.62 -3.40
CA ASP A 24 -42.23 5.01 -4.46
C ASP A 24 -41.29 3.85 -4.78
N ILE A 25 -41.38 3.36 -6.01
CA ILE A 25 -40.48 2.32 -6.53
C ILE A 25 -39.13 2.99 -6.80
N LYS A 26 -38.08 2.54 -6.13
CA LYS A 26 -36.73 3.06 -6.29
C LYS A 26 -35.76 1.96 -6.74
N PHE A 27 -34.89 2.27 -7.67
CA PHE A 27 -33.79 1.42 -8.12
C PHE A 27 -34.18 -0.03 -8.53
N PRO A 28 -35.23 -0.29 -9.32
CA PRO A 28 -35.52 -1.64 -9.75
C PRO A 28 -34.35 -2.22 -10.55
N ALA A 29 -33.99 -3.48 -10.29
CA ALA A 29 -32.81 -4.12 -10.88
C ALA A 29 -32.89 -4.28 -12.41
N ARG A 30 -34.12 -4.31 -12.97
CA ARG A 30 -34.35 -4.32 -14.42
C ARG A 30 -33.86 -3.06 -15.14
N ASP A 31 -33.71 -1.95 -14.43
CA ASP A 31 -33.26 -0.66 -15.00
C ASP A 31 -31.72 -0.55 -15.03
N ILE A 32 -31.00 -1.61 -14.63
CA ILE A 32 -29.56 -1.69 -14.77
C ILE A 32 -29.24 -2.08 -16.21
N PRO A 33 -28.45 -1.28 -16.95
CA PRO A 33 -27.92 -1.68 -18.24
C PRO A 33 -27.18 -3.02 -18.17
N GLU A 34 -27.30 -3.87 -19.20
CA GLU A 34 -26.72 -5.22 -19.19
C GLU A 34 -25.18 -5.16 -19.10
N GLU A 35 -24.55 -4.19 -19.74
CA GLU A 35 -23.10 -3.97 -19.68
C GLU A 35 -22.58 -3.68 -18.28
N LEU A 36 -23.43 -3.25 -17.35
CA LEU A 36 -23.06 -2.99 -15.96
C LEU A 36 -23.26 -4.21 -15.04
N LYS A 37 -23.85 -5.31 -15.54
CA LYS A 37 -24.09 -6.51 -14.74
C LYS A 37 -22.97 -7.56 -14.85
N GLY A 38 -22.27 -7.61 -15.98
CA GLY A 38 -21.29 -8.63 -16.35
C GLY A 38 -20.47 -9.18 -15.19
N ASP A 39 -19.25 -8.70 -14.99
CA ASP A 39 -18.33 -9.17 -13.95
C ASP A 39 -18.59 -8.53 -12.57
N ALA A 40 -19.59 -7.66 -12.47
CA ALA A 40 -19.90 -6.96 -11.23
C ALA A 40 -20.45 -7.88 -10.13
N VAL A 41 -20.07 -7.61 -8.90
CA VAL A 41 -20.70 -8.18 -7.70
C VAL A 41 -21.80 -7.26 -7.18
N ALA A 42 -21.66 -5.96 -7.43
CA ALA A 42 -22.64 -4.92 -7.12
C ALA A 42 -22.57 -3.79 -8.16
N VAL A 43 -23.68 -3.07 -8.32
CA VAL A 43 -23.78 -1.88 -9.18
C VAL A 43 -24.04 -0.66 -8.31
N LEU A 44 -23.14 0.32 -8.33
CA LEU A 44 -23.36 1.64 -7.77
C LEU A 44 -24.37 2.37 -8.68
N ARG A 45 -25.63 2.40 -8.25
CA ARG A 45 -26.76 2.98 -9.00
C ARG A 45 -26.72 4.51 -8.96
N LEU A 46 -26.23 5.04 -7.84
CA LEU A 46 -26.13 6.45 -7.55
C LEU A 46 -25.00 6.68 -6.56
N ASP A 47 -24.16 7.70 -6.76
CA ASP A 47 -23.26 8.31 -5.77
C ASP A 47 -23.29 9.83 -5.96
N GLU A 48 -24.12 10.51 -5.18
CA GLU A 48 -24.19 11.98 -5.17
C GLU A 48 -23.48 12.51 -3.93
N ARG A 49 -22.46 13.34 -4.15
CA ARG A 49 -21.74 14.04 -3.08
C ARG A 49 -21.85 15.53 -3.29
N GLU A 50 -22.22 16.26 -2.23
CA GLU A 50 -22.20 17.70 -2.19
C GLU A 50 -21.30 18.18 -1.05
N PHE A 51 -20.14 18.75 -1.40
CA PHE A 51 -19.20 19.32 -0.45
C PHE A 51 -19.35 20.84 -0.44
N THR A 52 -19.90 21.39 0.63
CA THR A 52 -20.06 22.83 0.84
C THR A 52 -18.94 23.33 1.75
N VAL A 53 -18.03 24.15 1.22
CA VAL A 53 -17.04 24.88 1.99
C VAL A 53 -17.72 26.12 2.56
N VAL A 54 -17.90 26.17 3.90
CA VAL A 54 -18.55 27.27 4.60
C VAL A 54 -17.57 28.41 4.87
N SER A 55 -16.35 28.05 5.29
CA SER A 55 -15.21 28.93 5.54
C SER A 55 -13.90 28.17 5.30
N TYR A 56 -12.75 28.79 5.48
CA TYR A 56 -11.45 28.13 5.32
C TYR A 56 -11.20 27.03 6.37
N ASP A 57 -12.03 26.92 7.41
CA ASP A 57 -11.90 25.95 8.50
C ASP A 57 -13.18 25.15 8.74
N LYS A 58 -14.26 25.37 7.98
CA LYS A 58 -15.54 24.65 8.16
C LYS A 58 -16.14 24.19 6.83
N GLY A 59 -16.59 22.97 6.81
CA GLY A 59 -17.23 22.37 5.64
C GLY A 59 -18.31 21.36 6.00
N ILE A 60 -19.18 21.08 5.03
CA ILE A 60 -20.25 20.08 5.15
C ILE A 60 -20.21 19.21 3.89
N LEU A 61 -20.13 17.89 4.07
CA LEU A 61 -20.22 16.91 2.99
C LEU A 61 -21.52 16.12 3.15
N LYS A 62 -22.44 16.29 2.20
CA LYS A 62 -23.61 15.42 2.07
C LYS A 62 -23.30 14.28 1.13
N LYS A 63 -23.67 13.08 1.51
CA LYS A 63 -23.50 11.86 0.73
C LYS A 63 -24.83 11.16 0.58
N HIS A 64 -25.15 10.78 -0.65
CA HIS A 64 -26.31 9.95 -0.99
C HIS A 64 -25.85 8.92 -2.02
N TRP A 65 -25.96 7.62 -1.67
CA TRP A 65 -25.53 6.55 -2.57
C TRP A 65 -26.43 5.32 -2.48
N ALA A 66 -26.48 4.57 -3.55
CA ALA A 66 -27.24 3.33 -3.62
C ALA A 66 -26.48 2.25 -4.36
N TYR A 67 -26.38 1.05 -3.77
CA TYR A 67 -25.83 -0.13 -4.41
C TYR A 67 -26.91 -1.19 -4.65
N THR A 68 -27.01 -1.70 -5.88
CA THR A 68 -27.71 -2.95 -6.15
C THR A 68 -26.71 -4.10 -6.02
N VAL A 69 -26.87 -4.93 -4.99
CA VAL A 69 -26.06 -6.13 -4.74
C VAL A 69 -26.60 -7.25 -5.63
N LEU A 70 -25.74 -7.79 -6.52
CA LEU A 70 -26.14 -8.79 -7.51
C LEU A 70 -25.98 -10.24 -7.01
N LYS A 71 -25.03 -10.47 -6.12
CA LYS A 71 -24.68 -11.78 -5.58
C LYS A 71 -24.03 -11.66 -4.20
N SER A 72 -23.95 -12.73 -3.43
CA SER A 72 -23.47 -12.74 -2.03
C SER A 72 -22.04 -12.20 -1.85
N THR A 73 -21.17 -12.34 -2.85
CA THR A 73 -19.81 -11.75 -2.80
C THR A 73 -19.78 -10.23 -2.87
N GLY A 74 -20.94 -9.58 -3.01
CA GLY A 74 -21.12 -8.13 -2.99
C GLY A 74 -21.79 -7.62 -1.71
N ASP A 75 -22.06 -8.46 -0.70
CA ASP A 75 -22.79 -8.06 0.53
C ASP A 75 -22.06 -6.98 1.34
N ASP A 76 -20.72 -6.89 1.25
CA ASP A 76 -19.94 -5.81 1.89
C ASP A 76 -20.42 -4.41 1.47
N TYR A 77 -20.95 -4.24 0.26
CA TYR A 77 -21.49 -2.96 -0.22
C TYR A 77 -22.85 -2.59 0.40
N ALA A 78 -23.47 -3.53 1.12
CA ALA A 78 -24.69 -3.27 1.89
C ALA A 78 -24.41 -2.74 3.31
N THR A 79 -23.15 -2.50 3.65
CA THR A 79 -22.75 -1.98 4.95
C THR A 79 -22.40 -0.50 4.86
N PHE A 80 -23.10 0.32 5.65
CA PHE A 80 -22.72 1.71 5.92
C PHE A 80 -21.48 1.71 6.81
N VAL A 81 -20.44 2.44 6.40
CA VAL A 81 -19.20 2.59 7.18
C VAL A 81 -18.69 4.02 7.00
N GLU A 82 -18.71 4.81 8.07
CA GLU A 82 -18.11 6.15 8.07
C GLU A 82 -17.23 6.34 9.29
N ARG A 83 -16.02 6.88 9.06
CA ARG A 83 -15.04 7.21 10.10
C ARG A 83 -15.15 8.66 10.50
N TYR A 84 -14.89 8.95 11.76
CA TYR A 84 -14.89 10.29 12.30
C TYR A 84 -13.97 10.39 13.51
N ASP A 85 -13.65 11.61 13.90
CA ASP A 85 -12.80 11.95 15.04
C ASP A 85 -13.38 13.19 15.77
N ASN A 86 -12.58 13.86 16.59
CA ASN A 86 -13.01 15.08 17.31
C ASN A 86 -13.25 16.30 16.41
N LEU A 87 -12.74 16.28 15.17
CA LEU A 87 -12.88 17.36 14.17
C LEU A 87 -13.98 17.06 13.13
N VAL A 88 -14.53 15.87 13.17
CA VAL A 88 -15.51 15.39 12.18
C VAL A 88 -16.73 14.82 12.88
N LYS A 89 -17.91 15.29 12.51
CA LYS A 89 -19.19 14.82 13.06
C LYS A 89 -20.04 14.21 11.96
N ILE A 90 -20.68 13.06 12.23
CA ILE A 90 -21.58 12.39 11.29
C ILE A 90 -23.00 12.44 11.81
N ASP A 91 -23.88 13.07 11.05
CA ASP A 91 -25.30 13.24 11.36
C ASP A 91 -26.20 12.73 10.22
N ASN A 92 -27.51 12.75 10.46
CA ASN A 92 -28.55 12.48 9.48
C ASN A 92 -28.42 11.14 8.73
N ILE A 93 -27.92 10.09 9.41
CA ILE A 93 -27.75 8.77 8.81
C ILE A 93 -29.12 8.15 8.52
N LYS A 94 -29.38 7.81 7.25
CA LYS A 94 -30.54 7.07 6.79
C LYS A 94 -30.09 5.88 5.96
N GLY A 95 -30.88 4.82 5.99
CA GLY A 95 -30.64 3.63 5.18
C GLY A 95 -31.94 2.92 4.82
N TYR A 96 -31.95 2.32 3.64
CA TYR A 96 -33.13 1.63 3.10
C TYR A 96 -32.71 0.37 2.35
N ILE A 97 -33.57 -0.65 2.40
CA ILE A 97 -33.42 -1.86 1.57
C ILE A 97 -34.63 -1.95 0.64
N TYR A 98 -34.36 -2.23 -0.64
CA TYR A 98 -35.36 -2.47 -1.67
C TYR A 98 -35.19 -3.85 -2.29
N ASP A 99 -36.31 -4.50 -2.65
CA ASP A 99 -36.27 -5.76 -3.40
C ASP A 99 -35.85 -5.54 -4.88
N ALA A 100 -35.73 -6.60 -5.65
CA ALA A 100 -35.37 -6.57 -7.06
C ALA A 100 -36.31 -5.69 -7.93
N ASN A 101 -37.55 -5.45 -7.49
CA ASN A 101 -38.52 -4.62 -8.16
C ASN A 101 -38.48 -3.15 -7.71
N GLY A 102 -37.63 -2.81 -6.74
CA GLY A 102 -37.52 -1.47 -6.17
C GLY A 102 -38.55 -1.19 -5.05
N LYS A 103 -39.22 -2.20 -4.54
CA LYS A 103 -40.17 -2.05 -3.41
C LYS A 103 -39.40 -2.00 -2.10
N LEU A 104 -39.70 -1.00 -1.27
CA LEU A 104 -39.10 -0.84 0.06
C LEU A 104 -39.41 -2.05 0.96
N ILE A 105 -38.34 -2.70 1.48
CA ILE A 105 -38.40 -3.84 2.42
C ILE A 105 -38.19 -3.35 3.85
N LYS A 106 -37.14 -2.53 4.08
CA LYS A 106 -36.71 -2.13 5.43
C LYS A 106 -36.16 -0.70 5.43
N LYS A 107 -36.35 0.01 6.55
CA LYS A 107 -35.66 1.26 6.88
C LYS A 107 -34.68 1.01 8.02
N LEU A 108 -33.49 1.58 7.95
CA LEU A 108 -32.51 1.59 9.02
C LEU A 108 -33.11 2.30 10.25
N LYS A 109 -32.96 1.72 11.42
CA LYS A 109 -33.29 2.35 12.71
C LYS A 109 -32.01 2.90 13.34
N ASN A 110 -32.10 3.99 14.06
CA ASN A 110 -30.96 4.57 14.79
C ASN A 110 -30.34 3.56 15.78
N SER A 111 -31.16 2.66 16.35
CA SER A 111 -30.66 1.57 17.21
C SER A 111 -29.79 0.53 16.51
N ASP A 112 -29.86 0.45 15.20
CA ASP A 112 -29.10 -0.52 14.39
C ASP A 112 -27.74 0.06 13.94
N ILE A 113 -27.47 1.32 14.28
CA ILE A 113 -26.18 2.00 14.01
C ILE A 113 -25.24 1.73 15.18
N ILE A 114 -24.15 1.03 14.92
CA ILE A 114 -23.09 0.77 15.88
C ILE A 114 -22.10 1.92 15.82
N ASP A 115 -21.77 2.51 16.97
CA ASP A 115 -20.75 3.54 17.13
C ASP A 115 -19.68 3.01 18.06
N GLN A 116 -18.47 2.78 17.53
CA GLN A 116 -17.37 2.17 18.26
C GLN A 116 -16.04 2.84 17.98
N SER A 117 -15.06 2.63 18.87
CA SER A 117 -13.67 3.03 18.62
C SER A 117 -13.11 2.29 17.40
N ASN A 118 -12.35 3.02 16.59
CA ASN A 118 -11.64 2.50 15.41
C ASN A 118 -10.14 2.67 15.60
N ILE A 119 -9.61 2.11 16.70
CA ILE A 119 -8.20 2.19 17.04
C ILE A 119 -7.42 1.28 16.11
N SER A 120 -6.39 1.82 15.46
CA SER A 120 -5.45 1.05 14.64
C SER A 120 -4.61 0.12 15.52
N GLY A 121 -4.20 -1.03 14.99
CA GLY A 121 -3.42 -2.01 15.75
C GLY A 121 -2.01 -1.52 16.16
N PHE A 122 -1.56 -0.37 15.65
CA PHE A 122 -0.25 0.22 15.92
C PHE A 122 -0.29 1.51 16.75
N SER A 123 -1.48 2.10 16.99
CA SER A 123 -1.64 3.31 17.80
C SER A 123 -2.04 2.97 19.24
N LEU A 124 -1.45 3.67 20.20
CA LEU A 124 -1.79 3.52 21.60
C LEU A 124 -2.99 4.41 22.00
N TYR A 125 -3.08 5.61 21.42
CA TYR A 125 -4.16 6.58 21.65
C TYR A 125 -4.57 7.21 20.32
N GLU A 126 -5.85 7.03 19.96
CA GLU A 126 -6.51 7.68 18.84
C GLU A 126 -7.93 8.08 19.25
N ASP A 127 -8.41 9.19 18.71
CA ASP A 127 -9.80 9.62 18.85
C ASP A 127 -10.69 9.11 17.70
N ASN A 128 -10.11 8.30 16.82
CA ASN A 128 -10.81 7.70 15.68
C ASN A 128 -11.97 6.80 16.13
N ARG A 129 -13.12 7.04 15.56
CA ARG A 129 -14.34 6.27 15.75
C ARG A 129 -14.94 5.88 14.39
N ILE A 130 -15.84 4.92 14.43
CA ILE A 130 -16.54 4.43 13.25
C ILE A 130 -18.02 4.23 13.56
N LYS A 131 -18.88 4.70 12.65
CA LYS A 131 -20.30 4.33 12.63
C LYS A 131 -20.53 3.29 11.57
N VAL A 132 -21.15 2.18 11.97
CA VAL A 132 -21.41 1.02 11.11
C VAL A 132 -22.87 0.64 11.18
N ALA A 133 -23.49 0.37 10.03
CA ALA A 133 -24.84 -0.21 9.99
C ALA A 133 -24.95 -1.21 8.84
N ASN A 134 -25.33 -2.45 9.15
CA ASN A 134 -25.46 -3.51 8.17
C ASN A 134 -26.93 -3.60 7.67
N LEU A 135 -27.09 -3.54 6.34
CA LEU A 135 -28.36 -3.68 5.63
C LEU A 135 -28.35 -4.88 4.66
N GLU A 136 -27.57 -5.92 4.94
CA GLU A 136 -27.55 -7.15 4.14
C GLU A 136 -28.94 -7.79 4.02
N HIS A 137 -29.21 -8.32 2.82
CA HIS A 137 -30.44 -9.05 2.51
C HIS A 137 -30.15 -10.22 1.58
N HIS A 138 -30.51 -11.44 1.99
CA HIS A 138 -30.09 -12.67 1.32
C HIS A 138 -30.93 -13.09 0.10
N SER A 139 -31.70 -12.17 -0.49
CA SER A 139 -32.44 -12.42 -1.75
C SER A 139 -31.95 -11.47 -2.83
N TYR A 140 -31.16 -11.98 -3.76
CA TYR A 140 -30.50 -11.21 -4.83
C TYR A 140 -31.33 -11.13 -6.11
N PRO A 141 -31.23 -10.04 -6.90
CA PRO A 141 -30.61 -8.80 -6.49
C PRO A 141 -31.46 -8.00 -5.49
N TYR A 142 -30.81 -7.23 -4.63
CA TYR A 142 -31.46 -6.25 -3.76
C TYR A 142 -30.70 -4.93 -3.79
N THR A 143 -31.33 -3.83 -3.42
CA THR A 143 -30.68 -2.52 -3.39
C THR A 143 -30.66 -1.95 -1.98
N VAL A 144 -29.52 -1.40 -1.58
CA VAL A 144 -29.36 -0.59 -0.39
C VAL A 144 -29.14 0.86 -0.78
N GLU A 145 -29.79 1.78 -0.10
CA GLU A 145 -29.63 3.23 -0.24
C GLU A 145 -29.21 3.81 1.09
N PHE A 146 -28.23 4.72 1.09
CA PHE A 146 -27.75 5.41 2.28
C PHE A 146 -27.66 6.91 2.04
N GLU A 147 -27.94 7.68 3.08
CA GLU A 147 -27.71 9.11 3.15
C GLU A 147 -26.98 9.43 4.47
N CYS A 148 -26.05 10.39 4.45
CA CYS A 148 -25.49 10.98 5.65
C CYS A 148 -24.97 12.40 5.38
N GLU A 149 -24.75 13.14 6.47
CA GLU A 149 -24.13 14.46 6.48
C GLU A 149 -22.92 14.43 7.40
N ILE A 150 -21.80 14.96 6.92
CA ILE A 150 -20.52 14.99 7.62
C ILE A 150 -20.12 16.45 7.77
N GLU A 151 -20.02 16.92 9.01
CA GLU A 151 -19.56 18.27 9.35
C GLU A 151 -18.06 18.21 9.71
N TYR A 152 -17.27 19.13 9.14
CA TYR A 152 -15.86 19.30 9.40
C TYR A 152 -15.62 20.58 10.21
N ASP A 153 -14.94 20.45 11.36
CA ASP A 153 -14.41 21.55 12.17
C ASP A 153 -12.87 21.57 12.05
N GLY A 154 -12.43 21.95 10.88
CA GLY A 154 -11.06 21.91 10.37
C GLY A 154 -11.06 21.44 8.92
N LEU A 155 -10.50 22.24 8.01
CA LEU A 155 -10.47 21.94 6.58
C LEU A 155 -9.06 21.83 6.04
N TYR A 156 -8.20 21.13 6.76
CA TYR A 156 -6.87 20.73 6.30
C TYR A 156 -6.99 19.70 5.17
N TYR A 157 -7.92 18.75 5.28
CA TYR A 157 -8.22 17.72 4.28
C TYR A 157 -9.49 18.04 3.52
N TYR A 158 -9.43 17.95 2.19
CA TYR A 158 -10.58 17.95 1.32
C TYR A 158 -10.88 16.53 0.83
N PRO A 159 -12.13 16.16 0.54
CA PRO A 159 -12.47 14.82 0.10
C PRO A 159 -11.83 14.50 -1.26
N ILE A 160 -11.30 13.29 -1.40
CA ILE A 160 -10.93 12.71 -2.69
C ILE A 160 -12.16 11.97 -3.24
N TRP A 161 -12.54 12.27 -4.47
CA TRP A 161 -13.63 11.57 -5.14
C TRP A 161 -13.08 10.55 -6.12
N ASN A 162 -13.30 9.28 -5.82
CA ASN A 162 -13.09 8.13 -6.69
C ASN A 162 -14.42 7.37 -6.77
N PRO A 163 -15.15 7.43 -7.88
CA PRO A 163 -16.47 6.81 -8.01
C PRO A 163 -16.40 5.28 -8.13
N GLN A 164 -15.30 4.71 -8.61
CA GLN A 164 -15.15 3.26 -8.79
C GLN A 164 -14.00 2.73 -7.94
N ARG A 165 -14.23 2.61 -6.62
CA ARG A 165 -13.22 2.19 -5.64
C ARG A 165 -12.83 0.71 -5.69
N SER A 166 -13.54 -0.09 -6.46
CA SER A 166 -13.29 -1.52 -6.62
C SER A 166 -13.53 -1.94 -8.06
N ARG A 167 -12.64 -2.76 -8.59
CA ARG A 167 -12.79 -3.36 -9.91
C ARG A 167 -14.03 -4.24 -10.07
N LYS A 168 -14.55 -4.78 -8.97
CA LYS A 168 -15.73 -5.67 -8.97
C LYS A 168 -17.06 -4.94 -8.89
N ILE A 169 -17.07 -3.61 -8.89
CA ILE A 169 -18.29 -2.81 -8.98
C ILE A 169 -18.37 -2.10 -10.33
N SER A 170 -19.54 -2.03 -10.88
CA SER A 170 -19.87 -1.11 -11.96
C SER A 170 -20.55 0.15 -11.41
N VAL A 171 -20.49 1.25 -12.15
CA VAL A 171 -21.04 2.54 -11.74
C VAL A 171 -22.06 2.99 -12.79
N GLN A 172 -23.30 3.14 -12.41
CA GLN A 172 -24.35 3.65 -13.30
C GLN A 172 -24.34 5.18 -13.33
N ASP A 173 -24.27 5.84 -12.18
CA ASP A 173 -24.26 7.30 -12.07
C ASP A 173 -23.50 7.74 -10.84
N ALA A 174 -22.55 8.66 -10.99
CA ALA A 174 -21.84 9.24 -9.86
C ALA A 174 -21.47 10.70 -10.11
N SER A 175 -21.55 11.53 -9.07
CA SER A 175 -21.20 12.94 -9.14
C SER A 175 -20.62 13.45 -7.84
N ILE A 176 -19.74 14.46 -7.95
CA ILE A 176 -19.36 15.33 -6.85
C ILE A 176 -19.60 16.77 -7.24
N THR A 177 -20.26 17.51 -6.35
CA THR A 177 -20.49 18.94 -6.45
C THR A 177 -19.78 19.63 -5.30
N VAL A 178 -18.94 20.63 -5.60
CA VAL A 178 -18.30 21.48 -4.58
C VAL A 178 -18.90 22.87 -4.66
N LYS A 179 -19.44 23.37 -3.55
CA LYS A 179 -19.97 24.71 -3.39
C LYS A 179 -19.10 25.50 -2.43
N MET A 180 -18.70 26.70 -2.81
CA MET A 180 -17.84 27.51 -1.95
C MET A 180 -18.00 29.01 -2.18
N PRO A 181 -17.67 29.85 -1.17
CA PRO A 181 -17.59 31.29 -1.33
C PRO A 181 -16.63 31.69 -2.48
N GLN A 182 -16.96 32.75 -3.21
CA GLN A 182 -16.19 33.17 -4.40
C GLN A 182 -14.76 33.64 -4.08
N ASP A 183 -14.53 34.10 -2.88
CA ASP A 183 -13.22 34.55 -2.37
C ASP A 183 -12.30 33.41 -1.90
N LEU A 184 -12.85 32.20 -1.73
CA LEU A 184 -12.08 31.00 -1.45
C LEU A 184 -11.79 30.27 -2.76
N GLY A 185 -10.53 30.03 -3.08
CA GLY A 185 -10.11 29.31 -4.28
C GLY A 185 -10.13 27.80 -4.08
N LEU A 186 -10.85 27.06 -4.94
CA LEU A 186 -10.73 25.61 -5.03
C LEU A 186 -9.58 25.25 -5.96
N ARG A 187 -8.73 24.36 -5.51
CA ARG A 187 -7.74 23.68 -6.33
C ARG A 187 -8.16 22.23 -6.51
N TYR A 188 -7.97 21.70 -7.69
CA TYR A 188 -8.34 20.33 -8.03
C TYR A 188 -7.39 19.74 -9.06
N HIS A 189 -7.26 18.43 -9.04
CA HIS A 189 -6.54 17.66 -10.03
C HIS A 189 -7.44 16.52 -10.52
N GLU A 190 -7.63 16.45 -11.84
CA GLU A 190 -8.50 15.51 -12.53
C GLU A 190 -7.66 14.37 -13.10
N THR A 191 -8.06 13.12 -12.83
CA THR A 191 -7.45 11.92 -13.41
C THR A 191 -8.54 11.12 -14.12
N ASN A 192 -8.45 10.95 -15.43
CA ASN A 192 -9.34 10.14 -16.25
C ASN A 192 -10.86 10.46 -16.10
N VAL A 193 -11.19 11.68 -15.76
CA VAL A 193 -12.57 12.20 -15.68
C VAL A 193 -12.75 13.36 -16.66
N ASP A 194 -13.99 13.63 -17.06
CA ASP A 194 -14.31 14.79 -17.87
C ASP A 194 -14.03 16.08 -17.09
N ALA A 195 -13.69 17.15 -17.83
CA ALA A 195 -13.43 18.45 -17.26
C ALA A 195 -14.61 18.97 -16.42
N VAL A 196 -14.28 19.66 -15.34
CA VAL A 196 -15.24 20.27 -14.41
C VAL A 196 -16.24 21.20 -15.11
N LYS A 197 -17.50 21.13 -14.68
CA LYS A 197 -18.53 22.14 -15.02
C LYS A 197 -18.57 23.17 -13.90
N ILE A 198 -18.38 24.44 -14.25
CA ILE A 198 -18.36 25.55 -13.29
C ILE A 198 -19.58 26.45 -13.51
N SER A 199 -20.30 26.76 -12.44
CA SER A 199 -21.42 27.71 -12.41
C SER A 199 -21.36 28.59 -11.17
N ASN A 200 -22.31 29.52 -11.06
CA ASN A 200 -22.54 30.31 -9.84
C ASN A 200 -24.00 30.14 -9.45
N GLU A 201 -24.24 29.78 -8.19
CA GLU A 201 -25.57 29.55 -7.63
C GLU A 201 -25.62 30.21 -6.24
N ASP A 202 -26.64 31.02 -5.99
CA ASP A 202 -26.88 31.68 -4.69
C ASP A 202 -25.64 32.41 -4.10
N GLY A 203 -24.81 33.00 -4.97
CA GLY A 203 -23.59 33.70 -4.57
C GLY A 203 -22.38 32.82 -4.31
N LEU A 204 -22.52 31.50 -4.45
CA LEU A 204 -21.45 30.52 -4.35
C LEU A 204 -20.92 30.17 -5.73
N LYS A 205 -19.64 29.82 -5.83
CA LYS A 205 -19.03 29.17 -6.98
C LYS A 205 -19.24 27.67 -6.86
N VAL A 206 -19.75 27.06 -7.92
CA VAL A 206 -20.14 25.64 -7.95
C VAL A 206 -19.29 24.92 -8.98
N TYR A 207 -18.65 23.84 -8.56
CA TYR A 207 -17.86 22.95 -9.39
C TYR A 207 -18.52 21.57 -9.39
N LYS A 208 -18.74 20.98 -10.57
CA LYS A 208 -19.38 19.67 -10.68
C LYS A 208 -18.65 18.75 -11.64
N TRP A 209 -18.38 17.53 -11.17
CA TRP A 209 -17.90 16.40 -11.96
C TRP A 209 -18.95 15.29 -11.98
N THR A 210 -19.00 14.56 -13.07
CA THR A 210 -19.93 13.44 -13.24
C THR A 210 -19.25 12.31 -14.01
N VAL A 211 -19.58 11.08 -13.66
CA VAL A 211 -19.25 9.90 -14.46
C VAL A 211 -20.47 9.00 -14.53
N ALA A 212 -20.64 8.28 -15.63
CA ALA A 212 -21.74 7.35 -15.82
C ALA A 212 -21.30 6.13 -16.62
N ASN A 213 -22.01 5.02 -16.44
CA ASN A 213 -21.87 3.79 -17.21
C ASN A 213 -20.43 3.24 -17.22
N LEU A 214 -19.81 3.10 -16.02
CA LEU A 214 -18.52 2.44 -15.89
C LEU A 214 -18.74 0.95 -15.60
N PRO A 215 -18.39 0.03 -16.50
CA PRO A 215 -18.45 -1.41 -16.20
C PRO A 215 -17.43 -1.82 -15.15
N ALA A 216 -17.70 -2.90 -14.43
CA ALA A 216 -16.69 -3.62 -13.67
C ALA A 216 -15.60 -4.13 -14.60
N TYR A 217 -14.41 -4.31 -14.09
CA TYR A 217 -13.27 -4.77 -14.90
C TYR A 217 -12.45 -5.85 -14.18
N GLU A 218 -11.84 -6.72 -14.95
CA GLU A 218 -10.94 -7.73 -14.41
C GLU A 218 -9.60 -7.13 -13.99
N TYR A 219 -8.93 -7.83 -13.07
CA TYR A 219 -7.60 -7.45 -12.62
C TYR A 219 -6.58 -7.79 -13.71
N GLU A 220 -5.87 -6.80 -14.16
CA GLU A 220 -4.73 -6.96 -15.05
C GLU A 220 -3.43 -6.96 -14.22
N PRO A 221 -2.74 -8.12 -14.08
CA PRO A 221 -1.48 -8.20 -13.33
C PRO A 221 -0.45 -7.20 -13.86
N PHE A 222 0.34 -6.61 -12.98
CA PHE A 222 1.32 -5.57 -13.33
C PHE A 222 0.73 -4.34 -14.03
N SER A 223 -0.51 -3.95 -13.76
CA SER A 223 -1.02 -2.66 -14.19
C SER A 223 -0.84 -1.62 -13.09
N ASP A 224 -0.47 -0.39 -13.46
CA ASP A 224 -0.50 0.73 -12.53
C ASP A 224 -1.95 1.15 -12.29
N ARG A 225 -2.48 0.78 -11.13
CA ARG A 225 -3.85 1.11 -10.72
C ARG A 225 -4.13 2.62 -10.80
N ILE A 226 -3.21 3.43 -10.31
CA ILE A 226 -3.38 4.90 -10.18
C ILE A 226 -3.48 5.55 -11.55
N ALA A 227 -2.76 5.06 -12.56
CA ALA A 227 -2.79 5.60 -13.92
C ALA A 227 -4.17 5.45 -14.59
N TYR A 228 -4.98 4.48 -14.17
CA TYR A 228 -6.27 4.17 -14.82
C TYR A 228 -7.50 4.53 -13.97
N GLU A 229 -7.33 4.83 -12.69
CA GLU A 229 -8.43 5.24 -11.83
C GLU A 229 -9.05 6.57 -12.29
N LYS A 230 -10.39 6.65 -12.16
CA LYS A 230 -11.12 7.91 -12.31
C LYS A 230 -11.16 8.61 -10.96
N MET A 231 -10.58 9.82 -10.90
CA MET A 231 -10.43 10.49 -9.62
C MET A 231 -10.42 12.01 -9.75
N VAL A 232 -10.98 12.69 -8.76
CA VAL A 232 -10.80 14.12 -8.53
C VAL A 232 -10.20 14.31 -7.13
N MET A 233 -8.98 14.82 -7.09
CA MET A 233 -8.36 15.30 -5.85
C MET A 233 -8.72 16.76 -5.66
N LEU A 234 -9.19 17.11 -4.48
CA LEU A 234 -9.52 18.47 -4.10
C LEU A 234 -8.49 18.95 -3.07
N ALA A 235 -8.12 20.22 -3.14
CA ALA A 235 -7.23 20.84 -2.17
C ALA A 235 -7.64 22.29 -1.88
N PRO A 236 -7.51 22.75 -0.61
CA PRO A 236 -7.73 24.14 -0.26
C PRO A 236 -6.58 25.03 -0.78
N THR A 237 -6.88 26.29 -1.03
CA THR A 237 -5.82 27.31 -1.13
C THR A 237 -5.43 27.77 0.27
N LYS A 238 -6.42 28.05 1.12
CA LYS A 238 -6.27 28.42 2.53
C LYS A 238 -7.08 27.45 3.39
N PHE A 239 -6.52 27.04 4.52
CA PHE A 239 -7.17 26.12 5.46
C PHE A 239 -6.97 26.52 6.92
N GLY A 240 -7.80 25.97 7.79
CA GLY A 240 -7.69 26.09 9.24
C GLY A 240 -7.91 24.76 9.92
N ILE A 241 -7.24 24.52 11.05
CA ILE A 241 -7.41 23.37 11.91
C ILE A 241 -7.05 23.74 13.36
N GLU A 242 -8.00 23.56 14.29
CA GLU A 242 -7.82 23.84 15.74
C GLU A 242 -7.14 25.21 16.03
N GLY A 243 -7.58 26.26 15.34
CA GLY A 243 -7.07 27.64 15.53
C GLY A 243 -5.76 27.96 14.80
N GLU A 244 -5.08 26.98 14.22
CA GLU A 244 -3.96 27.21 13.32
C GLU A 244 -4.47 27.44 11.90
N THR A 245 -3.81 28.33 11.15
CA THR A 245 -4.16 28.63 9.76
C THR A 245 -2.94 28.47 8.86
N GLY A 246 -3.16 27.97 7.65
CA GLY A 246 -2.13 27.74 6.65
C GLY A 246 -2.62 27.99 5.23
N GLU A 247 -1.66 27.98 4.31
CA GLU A 247 -1.88 28.05 2.87
C GLU A 247 -1.24 26.83 2.20
N MET A 248 -1.92 26.29 1.19
CA MET A 248 -1.45 25.16 0.38
C MET A 248 -1.41 25.53 -1.11
N SER A 249 -1.34 26.83 -1.42
CA SER A 249 -1.30 27.35 -2.79
C SER A 249 -0.08 26.88 -3.57
N ASP A 250 1.03 26.71 -2.90
CA ASP A 250 2.28 26.14 -3.39
C ASP A 250 3.00 25.36 -2.28
N TRP A 251 4.02 24.58 -2.66
CA TRP A 251 4.80 23.78 -1.71
C TRP A 251 5.53 24.60 -0.66
N GLN A 252 6.00 25.81 -1.05
CA GLN A 252 6.69 26.71 -0.13
C GLN A 252 5.76 27.19 0.98
N SER A 253 4.55 27.64 0.64
CA SER A 253 3.53 28.10 1.59
C SER A 253 3.08 26.97 2.50
N TYR A 254 2.88 25.77 1.94
CA TYR A 254 2.54 24.59 2.72
C TYR A 254 3.63 24.24 3.74
N GLY A 255 4.90 24.30 3.35
CA GLY A 255 6.01 24.07 4.28
C GLY A 255 6.14 25.18 5.34
N LYS A 256 5.81 26.43 5.04
CA LYS A 256 5.78 27.52 6.04
C LYS A 256 4.76 27.25 7.15
N PHE A 257 3.62 26.64 6.83
CA PHE A 257 2.65 26.20 7.83
C PHE A 257 3.28 25.21 8.80
N TYR A 258 3.95 24.15 8.32
CA TYR A 258 4.64 23.18 9.16
C TYR A 258 5.81 23.80 9.94
N ALA A 259 6.58 24.69 9.32
CA ALA A 259 7.66 25.41 10.02
C ALA A 259 7.14 26.20 11.21
N LYS A 260 6.02 26.92 11.04
CA LYS A 260 5.32 27.64 12.12
C LYS A 260 4.80 26.67 13.18
N LEU A 261 4.08 25.63 12.77
CA LEU A 261 3.47 24.63 13.67
C LEU A 261 4.51 23.97 14.58
N ASN A 262 5.71 23.69 14.06
CA ASN A 262 6.79 22.99 14.75
C ASN A 262 7.75 23.96 15.47
N SER A 263 7.59 25.27 15.36
CA SER A 263 8.55 26.26 15.86
C SER A 263 8.75 26.21 17.38
N THR A 264 7.73 25.84 18.14
CA THR A 264 7.72 25.81 19.61
C THR A 264 7.98 24.43 20.22
N THR A 265 8.21 23.40 19.38
CA THR A 265 8.29 22.00 19.84
C THR A 265 9.72 21.45 19.95
N ARG A 266 10.77 22.29 19.76
CA ARG A 266 12.20 21.90 19.79
C ARG A 266 12.91 22.30 21.10
N ASP A 267 12.24 22.15 22.21
CA ASP A 267 12.56 22.65 23.55
C ASP A 267 13.42 21.67 24.35
N LEU A 268 14.67 21.41 23.95
CA LEU A 268 15.59 20.58 24.74
C LEU A 268 16.19 21.35 25.93
N SER A 269 16.35 20.66 27.07
CA SER A 269 17.01 21.20 28.24
C SER A 269 18.50 21.47 27.97
N GLU A 270 19.09 22.44 28.68
CA GLU A 270 20.54 22.74 28.58
C GLU A 270 21.41 21.55 29.01
N SER A 271 20.91 20.73 29.97
CA SER A 271 21.60 19.50 30.40
C SER A 271 21.64 18.46 29.26
N THR A 272 20.53 18.27 28.52
CA THR A 272 20.49 17.38 27.39
C THR A 272 21.37 17.90 26.26
N LYS A 273 21.31 19.18 25.93
CA LYS A 273 22.19 19.80 24.91
C LYS A 273 23.67 19.59 25.23
N SER A 274 24.06 19.79 26.51
CA SER A 274 25.44 19.58 26.98
C SER A 274 25.84 18.09 26.86
N LYS A 275 24.96 17.18 27.22
CA LYS A 275 25.18 15.74 27.05
C LYS A 275 25.45 15.37 25.58
N LEU A 276 24.62 15.86 24.66
CA LEU A 276 24.76 15.58 23.22
C LEU A 276 26.06 16.16 22.64
N LYS A 277 26.46 17.40 23.05
CA LYS A 277 27.73 17.98 22.66
C LYS A 277 28.91 17.14 23.13
N ASN A 278 28.88 16.64 24.38
CA ASN A 278 29.92 15.77 24.88
C ASN A 278 29.96 14.42 24.14
N LEU A 279 28.81 13.84 23.85
CA LEU A 279 28.67 12.58 23.12
C LEU A 279 29.32 12.67 21.71
N THR A 280 29.18 13.82 21.06
CA THR A 280 29.69 14.05 19.70
C THR A 280 31.04 14.76 19.65
N ALA A 281 31.68 15.05 20.81
CA ALA A 281 32.90 15.85 20.88
C ALA A 281 34.09 15.25 20.09
N ASN A 282 34.19 13.93 20.02
CA ASN A 282 35.26 13.20 19.34
C ASN A 282 34.94 12.82 17.89
N ALA A 283 33.77 13.20 17.38
CA ALA A 283 33.38 12.91 15.99
C ALA A 283 34.31 13.63 14.99
N LYS A 284 34.79 12.91 14.00
CA LYS A 284 35.75 13.41 13.00
C LYS A 284 35.10 14.13 11.82
N SER A 285 33.77 14.02 11.70
CA SER A 285 33.01 14.64 10.61
C SER A 285 31.58 14.95 11.04
N GLU A 286 30.88 15.81 10.28
CA GLU A 286 29.44 16.06 10.46
C GLU A 286 28.64 14.76 10.30
N LYS A 287 28.95 13.92 9.31
CA LYS A 287 28.29 12.62 9.09
C LYS A 287 28.43 11.69 10.31
N GLU A 288 29.61 11.66 10.93
CA GLU A 288 29.81 10.87 12.16
C GLU A 288 29.02 11.41 13.34
N LYS A 289 28.90 12.75 13.49
CA LYS A 289 28.00 13.35 14.50
C LYS A 289 26.55 12.91 14.28
N VAL A 290 26.07 12.95 13.05
CA VAL A 290 24.72 12.51 12.68
C VAL A 290 24.52 11.03 13.04
N ALA A 291 25.47 10.18 12.72
CA ALA A 291 25.42 8.75 13.05
C ALA A 291 25.35 8.49 14.56
N ILE A 292 26.15 9.21 15.36
CA ILE A 292 26.13 9.12 16.83
C ILE A 292 24.78 9.56 17.40
N ILE A 293 24.19 10.64 16.88
CA ILE A 293 22.86 11.12 17.32
C ILE A 293 21.77 10.13 16.92
N TYR A 294 21.87 9.53 15.73
CA TYR A 294 20.90 8.52 15.28
C TYR A 294 20.96 7.23 16.12
N ASP A 295 22.17 6.76 16.44
CA ASP A 295 22.36 5.63 17.36
C ASP A 295 21.81 5.94 18.75
N TYR A 296 22.05 7.16 19.26
CA TYR A 296 21.48 7.61 20.53
C TYR A 296 19.95 7.62 20.49
N LEU A 297 19.31 8.08 19.42
CA LEU A 297 17.86 8.03 19.22
C LEU A 297 17.35 6.58 19.31
N GLN A 298 17.92 5.68 18.50
CA GLN A 298 17.51 4.28 18.42
C GLN A 298 17.60 3.54 19.76
N ASN A 299 18.65 3.81 20.55
CA ASN A 299 18.85 3.19 21.85
C ASN A 299 17.98 3.80 22.95
N LYS A 300 17.58 5.06 22.82
CA LYS A 300 16.83 5.78 23.84
C LYS A 300 15.32 5.70 23.67
N THR A 301 14.83 5.62 22.43
CA THR A 301 13.42 5.80 22.13
C THR A 301 12.79 4.55 21.52
N ARG A 302 11.46 4.54 21.55
CA ARG A 302 10.63 3.57 20.83
C ARG A 302 9.47 4.27 20.14
N TYR A 303 9.00 3.69 19.07
CA TYR A 303 7.82 4.19 18.38
C TYR A 303 6.55 3.89 19.17
N VAL A 304 5.75 4.91 19.40
CA VAL A 304 4.41 4.81 19.97
C VAL A 304 3.54 5.84 19.27
N SER A 305 2.58 5.40 18.47
CA SER A 305 1.66 6.28 17.78
C SER A 305 0.63 6.88 18.74
N ILE A 306 0.51 8.22 18.70
CA ILE A 306 -0.50 9.00 19.42
C ILE A 306 -1.02 10.05 18.43
N GLN A 307 -2.30 9.93 18.04
CA GLN A 307 -2.91 10.80 17.04
C GLN A 307 -4.28 11.27 17.53
N VAL A 308 -4.31 12.45 18.14
CA VAL A 308 -5.52 13.06 18.69
C VAL A 308 -5.58 14.51 18.20
N GLY A 309 -6.64 14.87 17.47
CA GLY A 309 -6.87 16.20 16.92
C GLY A 309 -5.64 16.72 16.15
N ILE A 310 -5.20 17.96 16.41
CA ILE A 310 -4.00 18.55 15.76
C ILE A 310 -2.72 17.73 16.01
N GLY A 311 -2.67 16.86 17.03
CA GLY A 311 -1.59 15.90 17.23
C GLY A 311 -1.43 14.91 16.05
N GLY A 312 -2.42 14.81 15.17
CA GLY A 312 -2.30 14.13 13.88
C GLY A 312 -1.26 14.77 12.94
N ILE A 313 -0.97 16.08 13.07
CA ILE A 313 0.00 16.81 12.22
C ILE A 313 1.08 17.55 13.00
N LYS A 314 0.88 17.89 14.27
CA LYS A 314 1.82 18.59 15.15
C LYS A 314 2.61 17.62 16.01
N PRO A 315 3.96 17.67 16.05
CA PRO A 315 4.76 16.82 16.91
C PRO A 315 4.64 17.23 18.39
N PHE A 316 4.84 16.27 19.29
CA PHE A 316 5.06 16.57 20.69
C PHE A 316 6.34 17.38 20.89
N PRO A 317 6.45 18.15 22.02
CA PRO A 317 7.69 18.81 22.41
C PRO A 317 8.86 17.82 22.49
N ALA A 318 10.03 18.23 22.02
CA ALA A 318 11.25 17.41 22.10
C ALA A 318 11.62 17.03 23.55
N SER A 319 11.35 17.93 24.51
CA SER A 319 11.50 17.67 25.93
C SER A 319 10.64 16.49 26.43
N THR A 320 9.44 16.35 25.92
CA THR A 320 8.54 15.22 26.25
C THR A 320 9.13 13.89 25.77
N VAL A 321 9.62 13.84 24.52
CA VAL A 321 10.29 12.64 23.99
C VAL A 321 11.57 12.34 24.76
N ASP A 322 12.35 13.36 25.08
CA ASP A 322 13.58 13.22 25.87
C ASP A 322 13.32 12.62 27.26
N GLU A 323 12.24 13.04 27.94
CA GLU A 323 11.84 12.54 29.25
C GLU A 323 11.23 11.14 29.19
N LYS A 324 10.30 10.90 28.25
CA LYS A 324 9.47 9.68 28.22
C LYS A 324 10.08 8.52 27.41
N GLY A 325 11.00 8.80 26.48
CA GLY A 325 11.63 7.80 25.63
C GLY A 325 10.71 7.17 24.60
N TYR A 326 9.66 7.87 24.15
CA TYR A 326 8.79 7.42 23.09
C TYR A 326 8.15 8.59 22.33
N GLY A 327 7.66 8.30 21.12
CA GLY A 327 6.89 9.22 20.30
C GLY A 327 6.47 8.58 18.98
N ASP A 328 5.59 9.24 18.25
CA ASP A 328 5.25 8.88 16.88
C ASP A 328 6.28 9.41 15.86
N CYS A 329 6.06 9.19 14.57
CA CYS A 329 6.98 9.64 13.51
C CYS A 329 7.28 11.13 13.59
N LYS A 330 6.26 11.96 13.86
CA LYS A 330 6.39 13.41 14.01
C LYS A 330 7.27 13.78 15.20
N ALA A 331 6.97 13.21 16.34
CA ALA A 331 7.65 13.50 17.60
C ALA A 331 9.11 13.04 17.59
N LEU A 332 9.39 11.82 17.08
CA LEU A 332 10.75 11.27 17.00
C LEU A 332 11.61 12.03 15.97
N SER A 333 11.05 12.40 14.81
CA SER A 333 11.77 13.21 13.81
C SER A 333 12.04 14.62 14.33
N ASN A 334 11.07 15.26 15.01
CA ASN A 334 11.27 16.56 15.65
C ASN A 334 12.31 16.52 16.77
N TYR A 335 12.29 15.47 17.60
CA TYR A 335 13.30 15.26 18.66
C TYR A 335 14.69 15.07 18.05
N THR A 336 14.83 14.28 17.01
CA THR A 336 16.09 14.06 16.30
C THR A 336 16.62 15.37 15.70
N LYS A 337 15.72 16.16 15.07
CA LYS A 337 16.07 17.49 14.58
C LYS A 337 16.58 18.39 15.70
N ALA A 338 15.91 18.42 16.85
CA ALA A 338 16.34 19.23 18.00
C ALA A 338 17.71 18.79 18.55
N MET A 339 17.99 17.47 18.56
CA MET A 339 19.29 16.93 18.95
C MET A 339 20.41 17.34 17.97
N LEU A 340 20.14 17.27 16.67
CA LEU A 340 21.10 17.69 15.62
C LEU A 340 21.37 19.19 15.69
N GLU A 341 20.36 20.02 15.87
CA GLU A 341 20.52 21.47 16.10
C GLU A 341 21.42 21.77 17.32
N ALA A 342 21.27 21.01 18.43
CA ALA A 342 22.08 21.18 19.64
C ALA A 342 23.58 20.93 19.41
N VAL A 343 23.96 20.12 18.40
CA VAL A 343 25.35 19.82 18.01
C VAL A 343 25.79 20.56 16.73
N GLY A 344 24.99 21.53 16.27
CA GLY A 344 25.30 22.41 15.15
C GLY A 344 25.12 21.78 13.77
N ILE A 345 24.28 20.79 13.62
CA ILE A 345 23.94 20.14 12.34
C ILE A 345 22.55 20.59 11.88
N GLU A 346 22.48 21.10 10.65
CA GLU A 346 21.23 21.44 9.99
C GLU A 346 20.50 20.18 9.55
N SER A 347 19.16 20.18 9.69
CA SER A 347 18.31 19.08 9.21
C SER A 347 16.90 19.57 8.91
N TYR A 348 16.20 18.89 8.02
CA TYR A 348 14.85 19.23 7.59
C TYR A 348 13.86 18.15 8.00
N TYR A 349 12.85 18.55 8.78
CA TYR A 349 11.65 17.76 9.03
C TYR A 349 10.98 17.48 7.70
N THR A 350 10.76 16.22 7.33
CA THR A 350 10.39 15.87 5.96
C THR A 350 9.15 14.97 5.96
N LEU A 351 8.10 15.46 5.30
CA LEU A 351 6.86 14.72 5.10
C LEU A 351 7.02 13.74 3.94
N VAL A 352 6.54 12.52 4.11
CA VAL A 352 6.63 11.44 3.11
C VAL A 352 5.32 10.64 3.06
N GLY A 353 4.88 10.29 1.86
CA GLY A 353 3.86 9.26 1.65
C GLY A 353 4.53 7.89 1.74
N ALA A 354 4.41 7.24 2.89
CA ALA A 354 5.01 5.94 3.15
C ALA A 354 4.09 4.80 2.71
N ASP A 355 4.71 3.66 2.31
CA ASP A 355 4.02 2.50 1.76
C ASP A 355 3.50 2.72 0.32
N ASP A 356 3.01 1.66 -0.33
CA ASP A 356 2.58 1.67 -1.73
C ASP A 356 1.10 2.08 -1.91
N ASP A 357 0.34 2.14 -0.82
CA ASP A 357 -1.09 2.52 -0.85
C ASP A 357 -1.33 4.03 -1.01
N PHE A 358 -0.28 4.86 -0.97
CA PHE A 358 -0.38 6.30 -1.10
C PHE A 358 -0.21 6.77 -2.55
N PHE A 359 -0.94 7.84 -2.89
CA PHE A 359 -0.79 8.49 -4.20
C PHE A 359 0.59 9.14 -4.31
N PRO A 360 1.29 8.97 -5.44
CA PRO A 360 2.55 9.67 -5.66
C PRO A 360 2.32 11.19 -5.70
N VAL A 361 3.28 11.91 -5.15
CA VAL A 361 3.23 13.39 -5.10
C VAL A 361 3.18 13.96 -6.51
N LYS A 362 2.16 14.75 -6.79
CA LYS A 362 2.07 15.51 -8.04
C LYS A 362 2.76 16.87 -7.83
N ARG A 363 3.92 17.03 -8.47
CA ARG A 363 4.82 18.18 -8.23
C ARG A 363 4.17 19.53 -8.52
N ASP A 364 3.22 19.58 -9.44
CA ASP A 364 2.46 20.76 -9.86
C ASP A 364 1.16 20.97 -9.08
N PHE A 365 0.81 20.03 -8.19
CA PHE A 365 -0.42 20.09 -7.40
C PHE A 365 -0.15 19.90 -5.91
N PRO A 366 0.26 20.95 -5.18
CA PRO A 366 0.40 20.90 -3.73
C PRO A 366 -0.91 20.46 -3.06
N ALA A 367 -0.86 19.34 -2.34
CA ALA A 367 -1.94 18.76 -1.56
C ALA A 367 -1.34 17.90 -0.45
N ASP A 368 -2.15 17.34 0.41
CA ASP A 368 -1.67 16.40 1.42
C ASP A 368 -1.57 14.98 0.86
N TYR A 369 -0.32 14.55 0.61
CA TYR A 369 0.06 13.22 0.13
C TYR A 369 0.77 12.40 1.22
N PHE A 370 0.82 12.88 2.46
CA PHE A 370 1.79 12.43 3.43
C PHE A 370 1.13 11.76 4.63
N ASN A 371 1.63 10.61 5.02
CA ASN A 371 1.18 9.85 6.20
C ASN A 371 2.31 9.60 7.20
N HIS A 372 3.55 9.99 6.85
CA HIS A 372 4.73 9.68 7.65
C HIS A 372 5.74 10.84 7.65
N VAL A 373 6.69 10.79 8.60
CA VAL A 373 7.72 11.81 8.75
C VAL A 373 9.08 11.16 8.94
N ILE A 374 10.02 11.60 8.13
CA ILE A 374 11.45 11.27 8.20
C ILE A 374 12.28 12.52 8.37
N LEU A 375 13.59 12.40 8.46
CA LEU A 375 14.49 13.54 8.56
C LEU A 375 15.51 13.54 7.41
N CYS A 376 15.65 14.71 6.75
CA CYS A 376 16.68 14.97 5.74
C CYS A 376 17.80 15.79 6.37
N VAL A 377 19.05 15.35 6.26
CA VAL A 377 20.24 16.03 6.76
C VAL A 377 21.14 16.38 5.58
N PRO A 378 21.10 17.64 5.07
CA PRO A 378 21.95 18.06 3.98
C PRO A 378 23.39 18.29 4.50
N LEU A 379 24.34 17.52 4.00
CA LEU A 379 25.77 17.68 4.25
C LEU A 379 26.42 18.27 3.00
N LYS A 380 27.65 18.81 3.12
CA LYS A 380 28.35 19.49 2.01
C LYS A 380 28.51 18.63 0.75
N GLN A 381 28.67 17.31 0.89
CA GLN A 381 28.95 16.39 -0.22
C GLN A 381 27.96 15.23 -0.30
N ASP A 382 26.97 15.20 0.61
CA ASP A 382 26.05 14.06 0.76
C ASP A 382 24.76 14.54 1.40
N THR A 383 23.67 13.78 1.21
CA THR A 383 22.41 13.97 1.94
C THR A 383 22.14 12.70 2.72
N VAL A 384 22.06 12.80 4.03
CA VAL A 384 21.72 11.66 4.89
C VAL A 384 20.24 11.69 5.21
N TRP A 385 19.58 10.59 4.97
CA TRP A 385 18.17 10.37 5.31
C TRP A 385 18.06 9.51 6.56
N LEU A 386 17.15 9.86 7.47
CA LEU A 386 16.98 9.16 8.73
C LEU A 386 15.53 8.74 8.93
N GLU A 387 15.31 7.43 9.03
CA GLU A 387 14.07 6.84 9.49
C GLU A 387 14.07 6.83 11.02
N CYS A 388 13.38 7.82 11.62
CA CYS A 388 13.46 8.05 13.06
C CYS A 388 12.58 7.09 13.90
N THR A 389 11.70 6.33 13.28
CA THR A 389 10.75 5.44 13.99
C THR A 389 11.29 4.05 14.24
N SER A 390 12.33 3.65 13.51
CA SER A 390 12.92 2.32 13.59
C SER A 390 14.12 2.27 14.52
N GLN A 391 14.14 1.33 15.48
CA GLN A 391 15.29 1.05 16.34
C GLN A 391 16.36 0.21 15.63
N THR A 392 16.05 -0.33 14.45
CA THR A 392 16.91 -1.30 13.77
C THR A 392 17.34 -0.88 12.36
N GLN A 393 16.73 0.18 11.80
CA GLN A 393 17.06 0.68 10.47
C GLN A 393 18.53 1.14 10.41
N ALA A 394 19.20 0.79 9.31
CA ALA A 394 20.57 1.21 9.09
C ALA A 394 20.68 2.73 8.86
N PHE A 395 21.76 3.33 9.37
CA PHE A 395 22.03 4.75 9.21
C PHE A 395 22.14 5.16 7.74
N GLY A 396 21.31 6.11 7.32
CA GLY A 396 21.32 6.65 5.94
C GLY A 396 20.62 5.78 4.90
N TYR A 397 19.98 4.69 5.28
CA TYR A 397 19.25 3.80 4.39
C TYR A 397 17.74 4.07 4.45
N MET A 398 17.11 4.18 3.28
CA MET A 398 15.65 4.23 3.13
C MET A 398 15.18 2.91 2.52
N SER A 399 14.36 2.15 3.26
CA SER A 399 13.75 0.92 2.73
C SER A 399 12.69 1.22 1.66
N GLU A 400 12.08 0.20 1.10
CA GLU A 400 10.93 0.34 0.19
C GLU A 400 9.78 1.19 0.79
N PHE A 401 9.66 1.19 2.13
CA PHE A 401 8.63 1.94 2.85
C PHE A 401 8.68 3.46 2.62
N THR A 402 9.89 4.04 2.48
CA THR A 402 10.10 5.49 2.34
C THR A 402 11.10 5.87 1.25
N GLY A 403 11.68 4.88 0.56
CA GLY A 403 12.63 5.07 -0.55
C GLY A 403 11.95 5.38 -1.87
N ASP A 404 12.71 5.96 -2.81
CA ASP A 404 12.34 6.23 -4.19
C ASP A 404 11.01 6.96 -4.38
N ARG A 405 10.83 8.06 -3.65
CA ARG A 405 9.61 8.89 -3.76
C ARG A 405 9.86 10.35 -3.49
N ASP A 406 8.97 11.19 -4.02
CA ASP A 406 8.98 12.62 -3.75
C ASP A 406 8.48 12.90 -2.33
N VAL A 407 9.16 13.81 -1.64
CA VAL A 407 8.92 14.18 -0.25
C VAL A 407 8.94 15.69 -0.08
N LEU A 408 8.29 16.22 0.96
CA LEU A 408 8.29 17.64 1.27
C LEU A 408 9.20 17.93 2.47
N ALA A 409 10.40 18.44 2.19
CA ALA A 409 11.33 18.92 3.22
C ALA A 409 10.92 20.31 3.70
N ILE A 410 10.83 20.49 5.02
CA ILE A 410 10.48 21.75 5.67
C ILE A 410 11.78 22.52 5.97
N THR A 411 12.11 23.45 5.08
CA THR A 411 13.30 24.30 5.16
C THR A 411 12.98 25.64 5.85
N PRO A 412 13.98 26.47 6.18
CA PRO A 412 13.75 27.83 6.70
C PRO A 412 12.93 28.72 5.76
N GLU A 413 13.03 28.52 4.44
CA GLU A 413 12.30 29.27 3.41
C GLU A 413 10.87 28.75 3.17
N GLY A 414 10.55 27.58 3.70
CA GLY A 414 9.28 26.86 3.51
C GLY A 414 9.47 25.46 2.96
N GLY A 415 8.45 24.91 2.30
CA GLY A 415 8.51 23.55 1.75
C GLY A 415 9.32 23.47 0.47
N LYS A 416 10.12 22.41 0.36
CA LYS A 416 10.90 22.08 -0.83
C LYS A 416 10.71 20.60 -1.17
N LEU A 417 10.30 20.30 -2.40
CA LEU A 417 10.25 18.93 -2.87
C LEU A 417 11.66 18.39 -3.09
N LEU A 418 11.93 17.25 -2.50
CA LEU A 418 13.14 16.44 -2.69
C LEU A 418 12.72 15.03 -3.10
N HIS A 419 13.70 14.19 -3.45
CA HIS A 419 13.47 12.78 -3.77
C HIS A 419 14.32 11.90 -2.87
N THR A 420 13.76 10.87 -2.27
CA THR A 420 14.49 9.91 -1.43
C THR A 420 15.29 8.93 -2.30
N PRO A 421 16.35 8.31 -1.76
CA PRO A 421 17.21 7.40 -2.54
C PRO A 421 16.45 6.23 -3.17
N ALA A 422 16.77 5.95 -4.42
CA ALA A 422 16.41 4.73 -5.14
C ALA A 422 17.60 3.76 -5.16
N TYR A 423 17.34 2.47 -5.16
CA TYR A 423 18.37 1.43 -5.21
C TYR A 423 18.16 0.56 -6.43
N ASN A 424 19.08 0.67 -7.39
CA ASN A 424 19.06 -0.11 -8.61
C ASN A 424 19.75 -1.49 -8.42
N LYS A 425 19.74 -2.31 -9.44
CA LYS A 425 20.32 -3.65 -9.48
C LYS A 425 21.82 -3.73 -9.18
N ASP A 426 22.57 -2.62 -9.24
CA ASP A 426 23.98 -2.61 -8.88
C ASP A 426 24.19 -2.84 -7.37
N VAL A 427 23.21 -2.41 -6.57
CA VAL A 427 23.21 -2.53 -5.11
C VAL A 427 22.07 -3.42 -4.57
N ASN A 428 21.02 -3.65 -5.36
CA ASN A 428 19.86 -4.48 -5.02
C ASN A 428 20.02 -5.88 -5.62
N TYR A 429 20.57 -6.81 -4.85
CA TYR A 429 20.89 -8.14 -5.36
C TYR A 429 20.85 -9.24 -4.30
N THR A 430 20.60 -10.47 -4.77
CA THR A 430 20.88 -11.71 -4.05
C THR A 430 22.07 -12.42 -4.68
N LYS A 431 23.09 -12.75 -3.86
CA LYS A 431 24.25 -13.56 -4.30
C LYS A 431 24.34 -14.81 -3.44
N ARG A 432 24.15 -15.97 -4.06
CA ARG A 432 24.19 -17.27 -3.38
C ARG A 432 25.33 -18.13 -3.89
N LYS A 433 26.01 -18.79 -2.95
CA LYS A 433 26.96 -19.86 -3.23
C LYS A 433 26.56 -21.06 -2.40
N ALA A 434 26.62 -22.26 -2.99
CA ALA A 434 26.36 -23.48 -2.25
C ALA A 434 27.31 -24.60 -2.70
N VAL A 435 27.59 -25.51 -1.76
CA VAL A 435 28.24 -26.77 -2.01
C VAL A 435 27.30 -27.88 -1.58
N VAL A 436 27.14 -28.88 -2.44
CA VAL A 436 26.18 -29.97 -2.26
C VAL A 436 26.94 -31.30 -2.45
N ASP A 437 27.14 -32.03 -1.37
CA ASP A 437 27.73 -33.37 -1.39
C ASP A 437 26.61 -34.40 -1.52
N ILE A 438 26.54 -35.15 -2.63
CA ILE A 438 25.51 -36.15 -2.91
C ILE A 438 26.09 -37.55 -2.69
N ASP A 439 25.39 -38.39 -1.88
CA ASP A 439 25.77 -39.80 -1.69
C ASP A 439 25.08 -40.74 -2.71
N GLU A 440 25.53 -42.02 -2.73
CA GLU A 440 25.01 -43.07 -3.64
C GLU A 440 23.49 -43.33 -3.46
N SER A 441 22.91 -42.96 -2.33
CA SER A 441 21.48 -43.09 -2.01
C SER A 441 20.64 -41.88 -2.40
N GLY A 442 21.29 -40.82 -2.95
CA GLY A 442 20.63 -39.57 -3.34
C GLY A 442 20.34 -38.63 -2.17
N ASN A 443 20.95 -38.85 -1.01
CA ASN A 443 20.89 -37.87 0.07
C ASN A 443 21.94 -36.78 -0.18
N ALA A 444 21.71 -35.57 0.38
CA ALA A 444 22.65 -34.49 0.25
C ALA A 444 23.00 -33.84 1.60
N ALA A 445 24.30 -33.47 1.74
CA ALA A 445 24.73 -32.46 2.69
C ALA A 445 24.94 -31.15 1.93
N ILE A 446 24.37 -30.06 2.41
CA ILE A 446 24.34 -28.80 1.70
C ILE A 446 24.87 -27.69 2.60
N GLU A 447 25.89 -26.99 2.14
CA GLU A 447 26.38 -25.75 2.76
C GLU A 447 26.01 -24.58 1.85
N VAL A 448 25.31 -23.58 2.39
CA VAL A 448 24.87 -22.40 1.64
C VAL A 448 25.40 -21.13 2.29
N SER A 449 25.84 -20.19 1.47
CA SER A 449 26.12 -18.82 1.86
C SER A 449 25.39 -17.88 0.91
N THR A 450 24.47 -17.06 1.45
CA THR A 450 23.69 -16.10 0.67
C THR A 450 23.88 -14.69 1.22
N LYS A 451 24.08 -13.73 0.33
CA LYS A 451 24.05 -12.31 0.64
C LYS A 451 22.82 -11.68 -0.01
N TYR A 452 21.93 -11.13 0.83
CA TYR A 452 20.77 -10.32 0.42
C TYR A 452 21.09 -8.86 0.65
N SER A 453 21.09 -8.03 -0.38
CA SER A 453 21.53 -6.63 -0.30
C SER A 453 20.38 -5.65 -0.51
N THR A 454 20.38 -4.56 0.21
CA THR A 454 19.42 -3.43 0.14
C THR A 454 17.97 -3.89 0.18
N LEU A 455 17.15 -3.69 -0.86
CA LEU A 455 15.72 -4.04 -0.85
C LEU A 455 15.51 -5.55 -0.66
N GLN A 456 16.43 -6.39 -1.15
CA GLN A 456 16.38 -7.85 -0.99
C GLN A 456 16.52 -8.29 0.50
N GLU A 457 17.13 -7.44 1.36
CA GLU A 457 17.23 -7.74 2.79
C GLU A 457 15.90 -7.53 3.52
N GLY A 458 15.00 -6.66 2.98
CA GLY A 458 13.77 -6.23 3.64
C GLY A 458 12.87 -7.38 4.10
N SER A 459 12.72 -8.41 3.25
CA SER A 459 11.93 -9.60 3.55
C SER A 459 12.45 -10.44 4.73
N ARG A 460 13.73 -10.24 5.14
CA ARG A 460 14.44 -11.03 6.16
C ARG A 460 14.94 -10.22 7.34
N SER A 461 15.01 -8.91 7.22
CA SER A 461 15.61 -8.04 8.23
C SER A 461 14.97 -8.19 9.61
N TRP A 462 13.65 -8.34 9.66
CA TRP A 462 12.88 -8.50 10.88
C TRP A 462 13.19 -9.82 11.60
N ILE A 463 13.42 -10.92 10.86
CA ILE A 463 13.70 -12.22 11.47
C ILE A 463 15.09 -12.29 12.08
N CYS A 464 16.06 -11.49 11.59
CA CYS A 464 17.39 -11.41 12.18
C CYS A 464 17.39 -10.89 13.63
N GLU A 465 16.37 -10.17 14.04
CA GLU A 465 16.23 -9.62 15.40
C GLU A 465 15.47 -10.56 16.34
N ASN A 466 14.93 -11.68 15.84
CA ASN A 466 14.14 -12.64 16.60
C ASN A 466 15.02 -13.71 17.27
N SER A 467 14.40 -14.55 18.11
CA SER A 467 15.08 -15.65 18.78
C SER A 467 15.62 -16.69 17.75
N GLN A 468 16.67 -17.44 18.14
CA GLN A 468 17.21 -18.53 17.32
C GLN A 468 16.15 -19.59 16.99
N GLU A 469 15.19 -19.81 17.88
CA GLU A 469 14.08 -20.75 17.67
C GLU A 469 13.13 -20.23 16.58
N ASP A 470 12.75 -18.94 16.63
CA ASP A 470 11.89 -18.31 15.63
C ASP A 470 12.59 -18.25 14.26
N GLN A 471 13.89 -17.90 14.24
CA GLN A 471 14.70 -17.90 13.03
C GLN A 471 14.73 -19.29 12.38
N LYS A 472 14.96 -20.33 13.18
CA LYS A 472 14.98 -21.73 12.69
C LYS A 472 13.62 -22.17 12.15
N LYS A 473 12.53 -21.82 12.83
CA LYS A 473 11.17 -22.11 12.38
C LYS A 473 10.88 -21.42 11.06
N TRP A 474 11.21 -20.13 10.95
CA TRP A 474 11.04 -19.34 9.72
C TRP A 474 11.83 -19.94 8.55
N LEU A 475 13.06 -20.38 8.76
CA LEU A 475 13.86 -21.05 7.73
C LEU A 475 13.21 -22.33 7.22
N TYR A 476 12.61 -23.17 8.10
CA TYR A 476 11.89 -24.35 7.67
C TYR A 476 10.64 -24.04 6.82
N GLU A 477 10.00 -22.89 7.07
CA GLU A 477 8.83 -22.44 6.31
C GLU A 477 9.18 -21.83 4.95
N HIS A 478 10.44 -21.36 4.77
CA HIS A 478 10.85 -20.58 3.59
C HIS A 478 11.91 -21.28 2.72
N ILE A 479 12.41 -22.42 3.13
CA ILE A 479 13.32 -23.26 2.32
C ILE A 479 12.49 -24.28 1.54
N ASP A 480 12.44 -24.13 0.20
CA ASP A 480 11.73 -25.05 -0.70
C ASP A 480 12.52 -26.34 -0.96
N LEU A 481 12.86 -27.06 0.11
CA LEU A 481 13.45 -28.39 0.07
C LEU A 481 12.68 -29.33 0.99
N SER A 482 12.29 -30.48 0.48
CA SER A 482 11.51 -31.46 1.25
C SER A 482 12.39 -32.28 2.20
N ASN A 483 11.84 -32.62 3.37
CA ASN A 483 12.47 -33.53 4.35
C ASN A 483 13.86 -33.09 4.84
N ILE A 484 14.09 -31.78 5.00
CA ILE A 484 15.37 -31.25 5.44
C ILE A 484 15.54 -31.29 6.97
N SER A 485 16.81 -31.31 7.38
CA SER A 485 17.22 -31.00 8.75
C SER A 485 18.25 -29.88 8.70
N ILE A 486 17.91 -28.73 9.30
CA ILE A 486 18.85 -27.61 9.47
C ILE A 486 19.74 -27.94 10.67
N GLU A 487 21.01 -28.26 10.41
CA GLU A 487 21.99 -28.63 11.43
C GLU A 487 22.60 -27.40 12.09
N ASP A 488 22.91 -26.38 11.28
CA ASP A 488 23.48 -25.12 11.74
C ASP A 488 23.04 -23.98 10.83
N PHE A 489 22.90 -22.76 11.39
CA PHE A 489 22.57 -21.57 10.60
C PHE A 489 23.06 -20.30 11.30
N GLU A 490 23.35 -19.30 10.49
CA GLU A 490 23.66 -17.94 10.92
C GLU A 490 22.92 -16.95 10.02
N LEU A 491 22.10 -16.06 10.61
CA LEU A 491 21.49 -14.90 9.96
C LEU A 491 22.11 -13.65 10.58
N LYS A 492 22.96 -12.94 9.85
CA LYS A 492 23.66 -11.76 10.34
C LYS A 492 23.34 -10.54 9.49
N ARG A 493 22.61 -9.59 10.07
CA ARG A 493 22.35 -8.30 9.44
C ARG A 493 23.53 -7.34 9.65
N ILE A 494 24.01 -6.73 8.58
CA ILE A 494 25.12 -5.75 8.57
C ILE A 494 24.51 -4.37 8.23
N LYS A 495 24.45 -3.50 9.23
CA LYS A 495 23.79 -2.17 9.17
C LYS A 495 24.74 -1.09 8.64
N THR A 496 25.07 -1.14 7.35
CA THR A 496 25.78 -0.08 6.63
C THR A 496 24.78 0.83 5.90
N SER A 497 25.24 1.88 5.22
CA SER A 497 24.38 2.72 4.37
C SER A 497 23.74 1.95 3.20
N LEU A 498 24.29 0.83 2.82
CA LEU A 498 23.70 -0.19 1.94
C LEU A 498 23.66 -1.49 2.74
N PRO A 499 22.60 -1.70 3.56
CA PRO A 499 22.55 -2.85 4.46
C PRO A 499 22.41 -4.15 3.70
N TYR A 500 22.87 -5.22 4.33
CA TYR A 500 22.74 -6.55 3.78
C TYR A 500 22.64 -7.61 4.88
N ILE A 501 22.13 -8.77 4.52
CA ILE A 501 22.11 -9.96 5.38
C ILE A 501 23.07 -10.98 4.80
N ASP A 502 24.01 -11.47 5.63
CA ASP A 502 24.77 -12.68 5.37
C ASP A 502 24.04 -13.86 6.04
N GLU A 503 23.56 -14.78 5.21
CA GLU A 503 22.94 -16.03 5.61
C GLU A 503 23.90 -17.17 5.38
N LYS A 504 24.09 -18.07 6.37
CA LYS A 504 24.80 -19.33 6.23
C LYS A 504 23.92 -20.46 6.73
N LEU A 505 23.86 -21.54 5.97
CA LEU A 505 23.05 -22.71 6.31
C LEU A 505 23.84 -23.98 6.12
N LYS A 506 23.68 -24.93 7.06
CA LYS A 506 24.11 -26.33 6.92
C LYS A 506 22.88 -27.21 7.00
N ILE A 507 22.59 -27.90 5.91
CA ILE A 507 21.35 -28.65 5.72
C ILE A 507 21.68 -30.09 5.37
N LYS A 508 21.00 -31.05 6.03
CA LYS A 508 20.87 -32.43 5.55
C LYS A 508 19.56 -32.60 4.83
N ALA A 509 19.60 -33.13 3.63
CA ALA A 509 18.44 -33.36 2.78
C ALA A 509 18.37 -34.85 2.36
N PRO A 510 17.75 -35.72 3.16
CA PRO A 510 17.48 -37.10 2.75
C PRO A 510 16.59 -37.14 1.51
N LYS A 511 16.95 -38.01 0.55
CA LYS A 511 16.23 -38.13 -0.74
C LYS A 511 16.18 -36.81 -1.52
N PHE A 512 17.24 -36.02 -1.44
CA PHE A 512 17.40 -34.79 -2.21
C PHE A 512 17.30 -35.04 -3.71
N SER A 513 17.94 -36.11 -4.19
CA SER A 513 17.90 -36.55 -5.58
C SER A 513 17.02 -37.78 -5.73
N SER A 514 16.30 -37.88 -6.85
CA SER A 514 15.52 -39.06 -7.18
C SER A 514 16.42 -40.14 -7.76
N VAL A 515 16.44 -41.34 -7.16
CA VAL A 515 17.19 -42.51 -7.64
C VAL A 515 16.23 -43.47 -8.36
N SER A 516 16.56 -43.89 -9.58
CA SER A 516 15.80 -44.84 -10.37
C SER A 516 16.75 -45.81 -11.09
N GLY A 517 16.84 -47.06 -10.59
CA GLY A 517 17.80 -48.05 -11.07
C GLY A 517 19.23 -47.57 -10.88
N LYS A 518 19.98 -47.44 -12.00
CA LYS A 518 21.36 -46.92 -12.02
C LYS A 518 21.47 -45.40 -12.17
N ARG A 519 20.34 -44.67 -12.19
CA ARG A 519 20.29 -43.22 -12.44
C ARG A 519 19.96 -42.41 -11.21
N ILE A 520 20.61 -41.24 -11.07
CA ILE A 520 20.28 -40.19 -10.11
C ILE A 520 19.87 -38.94 -10.90
N PHE A 521 18.73 -38.33 -10.50
CA PHE A 521 18.23 -37.09 -11.11
C PHE A 521 18.43 -35.93 -10.12
N VAL A 522 19.31 -35.01 -10.47
CA VAL A 522 19.66 -33.83 -9.64
C VAL A 522 18.97 -32.59 -10.19
N SER A 523 18.28 -31.83 -9.35
CA SER A 523 17.78 -30.49 -9.68
C SER A 523 18.84 -29.48 -9.25
N PRO A 524 19.54 -28.79 -10.19
CA PRO A 524 20.68 -27.95 -9.84
C PRO A 524 20.28 -26.62 -9.19
N ASN A 525 19.07 -26.09 -9.48
CA ASN A 525 18.53 -24.93 -8.75
C ASN A 525 17.89 -25.42 -7.44
N ILE A 526 18.52 -25.12 -6.31
CA ILE A 526 18.09 -25.62 -5.00
C ILE A 526 17.24 -24.64 -4.21
N LEU A 527 17.44 -23.31 -4.34
CA LEU A 527 16.82 -22.31 -3.47
C LEU A 527 16.31 -21.05 -4.20
N SER A 528 16.46 -20.96 -5.53
CA SER A 528 16.15 -19.74 -6.29
C SER A 528 15.15 -19.97 -7.42
N LYS A 529 14.31 -20.99 -7.30
CA LYS A 529 13.31 -21.28 -8.34
C LYS A 529 12.32 -20.14 -8.46
N TRP A 530 12.13 -19.69 -9.69
CA TRP A 530 11.04 -18.77 -10.00
C TRP A 530 9.75 -19.57 -10.23
N ASP A 531 8.73 -19.33 -9.43
CA ASP A 531 7.47 -20.07 -9.48
C ASP A 531 6.25 -19.16 -9.76
N TYR A 532 6.45 -17.85 -9.77
CA TYR A 532 5.38 -16.91 -10.06
C TYR A 532 5.07 -16.88 -11.56
N MET A 533 3.82 -17.19 -11.89
CA MET A 533 3.27 -17.10 -13.23
C MET A 533 2.01 -16.22 -13.23
N PRO A 534 2.03 -15.06 -13.89
CA PRO A 534 0.84 -14.23 -14.01
C PRO A 534 -0.22 -14.91 -14.89
N SER A 535 -1.49 -14.61 -14.62
CA SER A 535 -2.63 -15.15 -15.37
C SER A 535 -2.57 -14.81 -16.85
N ILE A 536 -3.24 -15.61 -17.67
CA ILE A 536 -3.49 -15.25 -19.08
C ILE A 536 -4.47 -14.07 -19.10
N ASP A 537 -4.20 -13.08 -19.91
CA ASP A 537 -5.00 -11.87 -20.07
C ASP A 537 -4.98 -11.48 -21.56
N GLU A 538 -5.92 -12.07 -22.33
CA GLU A 538 -6.01 -11.88 -23.79
C GLU A 538 -6.63 -10.51 -24.14
N ASP A 539 -7.47 -9.98 -23.28
CA ASP A 539 -8.21 -8.73 -23.47
C ASP A 539 -7.56 -7.52 -22.78
N ARG A 540 -6.28 -7.67 -22.38
CA ARG A 540 -5.54 -6.63 -21.67
C ARG A 540 -5.53 -5.30 -22.43
N VAL A 541 -5.85 -4.22 -21.74
CA VAL A 541 -5.85 -2.86 -22.28
C VAL A 541 -4.84 -1.93 -21.58
N ARG A 542 -4.38 -2.30 -20.36
CA ARG A 542 -3.49 -1.47 -19.55
C ARG A 542 -2.04 -1.83 -19.75
N ASP A 543 -1.19 -0.80 -19.74
CA ASP A 543 0.25 -0.98 -19.79
C ASP A 543 0.78 -1.86 -18.66
N VAL A 544 1.89 -2.54 -18.92
CA VAL A 544 2.62 -3.34 -17.94
C VAL A 544 3.50 -2.38 -17.14
N HIS A 545 3.33 -2.36 -15.82
CA HIS A 545 4.16 -1.58 -14.93
C HIS A 545 4.94 -2.51 -13.97
N LEU A 546 6.25 -2.56 -14.13
CA LEU A 546 7.18 -3.19 -13.18
C LEU A 546 7.76 -2.09 -12.30
N SER A 547 7.40 -2.09 -11.02
CA SER A 547 7.89 -1.10 -10.06
C SER A 547 9.40 -1.26 -9.83
N ASN A 548 10.02 -0.30 -9.14
CA ASN A 548 11.45 -0.34 -8.81
C ASN A 548 11.86 -1.52 -7.89
N GLN A 549 10.91 -2.24 -7.31
CA GLN A 549 11.17 -3.53 -6.65
C GLN A 549 11.69 -4.58 -7.64
N PHE A 550 11.39 -4.44 -8.94
CA PHE A 550 11.92 -5.27 -10.02
C PHE A 550 13.29 -4.81 -10.52
N ASP A 551 13.92 -3.78 -9.97
CA ASP A 551 15.29 -3.41 -10.30
C ASP A 551 16.28 -4.22 -9.45
N PHE A 552 16.49 -5.48 -9.82
CA PHE A 552 17.35 -6.38 -9.07
C PHE A 552 18.15 -7.34 -9.95
N VAL A 553 19.19 -7.95 -9.36
CA VAL A 553 19.93 -9.07 -9.94
C VAL A 553 20.17 -10.17 -8.90
N ASP A 554 19.75 -11.39 -9.24
CA ASP A 554 19.99 -12.59 -8.44
C ASP A 554 20.98 -13.52 -9.13
N THR A 555 21.96 -14.01 -8.38
CA THR A 555 22.99 -14.91 -8.90
C THR A 555 23.19 -16.11 -7.98
N ASP A 556 23.27 -17.29 -8.58
CA ASP A 556 23.56 -18.54 -7.90
C ASP A 556 24.81 -19.19 -8.52
N THR A 557 25.66 -19.68 -7.66
CA THR A 557 26.81 -20.55 -8.02
C THR A 557 26.76 -21.74 -7.08
N ILE A 558 26.45 -22.92 -7.63
CA ILE A 558 26.24 -24.12 -6.84
C ILE A 558 27.19 -25.22 -7.37
N GLU A 559 28.02 -25.75 -6.48
CA GLU A 559 28.92 -26.84 -6.78
C GLU A 559 28.40 -28.14 -6.19
N PHE A 560 28.21 -29.17 -7.01
CA PHE A 560 27.77 -30.50 -6.60
C PHE A 560 28.94 -31.47 -6.70
N HIS A 561 29.24 -32.15 -5.60
CA HIS A 561 30.17 -33.27 -5.56
C HIS A 561 29.39 -34.57 -5.71
N LEU A 562 29.77 -35.34 -6.71
CA LEU A 562 29.06 -36.56 -7.09
C LEU A 562 29.77 -37.81 -6.50
N PRO A 563 29.03 -38.91 -6.25
CA PRO A 563 29.65 -40.17 -5.85
C PRO A 563 30.59 -40.70 -6.94
N GLU A 564 31.75 -41.23 -6.57
CA GLU A 564 32.84 -41.63 -7.49
C GLU A 564 32.42 -42.57 -8.63
N LYS A 565 31.36 -43.39 -8.43
CA LYS A 565 30.87 -44.35 -9.41
C LYS A 565 29.92 -43.75 -10.45
N TYR A 566 29.53 -42.46 -10.28
CA TYR A 566 28.57 -41.82 -11.15
C TYR A 566 29.25 -40.86 -12.11
N HIS A 567 28.75 -40.83 -13.35
CA HIS A 567 29.13 -39.83 -14.35
C HIS A 567 27.88 -39.21 -14.96
N ILE A 568 28.04 -38.09 -15.65
CA ILE A 568 26.93 -37.37 -16.27
C ILE A 568 26.50 -38.10 -17.54
N GLU A 569 25.23 -38.56 -17.55
CA GLU A 569 24.57 -39.10 -18.74
C GLU A 569 23.89 -37.99 -19.56
N TYR A 570 23.34 -36.98 -18.87
CA TYR A 570 22.67 -35.85 -19.50
C TYR A 570 22.81 -34.59 -18.66
N GLN A 571 23.08 -33.47 -19.30
CA GLN A 571 22.97 -32.12 -18.75
C GLN A 571 22.28 -31.21 -19.73
N PRO A 572 21.48 -30.22 -19.25
CA PRO A 572 20.91 -29.18 -20.08
C PRO A 572 21.97 -28.32 -20.74
N GLU A 573 21.69 -27.87 -21.97
CA GLU A 573 22.51 -26.88 -22.66
C GLU A 573 22.45 -25.51 -21.96
N PRO A 574 23.46 -24.66 -22.10
CA PRO A 574 23.42 -23.29 -21.61
C PRO A 574 22.27 -22.51 -22.24
N VAL A 575 21.63 -21.68 -21.44
CA VAL A 575 20.47 -20.87 -21.87
C VAL A 575 20.74 -19.41 -21.57
N THR A 576 20.45 -18.55 -22.55
CA THR A 576 20.38 -17.09 -22.38
C THR A 576 19.06 -16.61 -22.98
N ILE A 577 18.26 -15.92 -22.17
CA ILE A 577 17.00 -15.30 -22.55
C ILE A 577 17.13 -13.82 -22.24
N GLU A 578 16.89 -12.97 -23.23
CA GLU A 578 17.00 -11.52 -23.06
C GLU A 578 15.75 -10.85 -23.66
N THR A 579 15.10 -10.03 -22.86
CA THR A 579 13.90 -9.27 -23.21
C THR A 579 14.02 -7.85 -22.67
N GLN A 580 13.06 -6.99 -22.99
CA GLN A 580 12.98 -5.65 -22.39
C GLN A 580 12.77 -5.69 -20.86
N PHE A 581 12.18 -6.76 -20.32
CA PHE A 581 11.87 -6.93 -18.90
C PHE A 581 13.04 -7.44 -18.07
N GLY A 582 14.07 -7.98 -18.71
CA GLY A 582 15.23 -8.53 -18.00
C GLY A 582 16.00 -9.55 -18.81
N LYS A 583 16.95 -10.17 -18.11
CA LYS A 583 17.83 -11.18 -18.67
C LYS A 583 17.93 -12.38 -17.74
N TYR A 584 17.81 -13.58 -18.31
CA TYR A 584 18.08 -14.85 -17.61
C TYR A 584 19.21 -15.60 -18.28
N GLU A 585 20.15 -16.07 -17.47
CA GLU A 585 21.28 -16.90 -17.91
C GLU A 585 21.39 -18.14 -17.01
N MET A 586 21.52 -19.31 -17.60
CA MET A 586 21.78 -20.56 -16.91
C MET A 586 22.84 -21.34 -17.64
N LYS A 587 23.81 -21.87 -16.88
CA LYS A 587 24.90 -22.69 -17.42
C LYS A 587 25.25 -23.80 -16.43
N ILE A 588 25.55 -24.99 -16.98
CA ILE A 588 26.07 -26.12 -16.22
C ILE A 588 27.44 -26.49 -16.81
N GLU A 589 28.43 -26.51 -15.97
CA GLU A 589 29.77 -27.01 -16.30
C GLU A 589 30.03 -28.29 -15.51
N ALA A 590 30.61 -29.27 -16.15
CA ALA A 590 30.88 -30.56 -15.54
C ALA A 590 32.35 -30.94 -15.72
N ASP A 591 32.99 -31.46 -14.67
CA ASP A 591 34.35 -31.92 -14.66
C ASP A 591 34.44 -33.14 -13.72
N GLU A 592 34.74 -34.33 -14.28
CA GLU A 592 34.79 -35.61 -13.57
C GLU A 592 33.60 -35.82 -12.60
N ASN A 593 33.82 -35.64 -11.30
CA ASN A 593 32.83 -35.83 -10.23
C ASN A 593 32.25 -34.51 -9.69
N VAL A 594 32.43 -33.41 -10.41
CA VAL A 594 31.94 -32.09 -9.98
C VAL A 594 31.02 -31.48 -11.05
N ILE A 595 29.87 -30.98 -10.63
CA ILE A 595 28.97 -30.15 -11.46
C ILE A 595 28.97 -28.75 -10.88
N ARG A 596 29.15 -27.73 -11.71
CA ARG A 596 28.99 -26.32 -11.36
C ARG A 596 27.78 -25.76 -12.10
N TYR A 597 26.79 -25.34 -11.33
CA TYR A 597 25.60 -24.66 -11.83
C TYR A 597 25.72 -23.15 -11.60
N PHE A 598 25.50 -22.39 -12.66
CA PHE A 598 25.45 -20.93 -12.65
C PHE A 598 24.10 -20.49 -13.11
N ARG A 599 23.49 -19.56 -12.37
CA ARG A 599 22.24 -18.90 -12.70
C ARG A 599 22.36 -17.40 -12.45
N LYS A 600 21.81 -16.61 -13.37
CA LYS A 600 21.61 -15.17 -13.19
C LYS A 600 20.22 -14.80 -13.67
N LEU A 601 19.46 -14.13 -12.83
CA LEU A 601 18.20 -13.46 -13.19
C LEU A 601 18.38 -11.97 -12.93
N GLU A 602 18.19 -11.17 -13.96
CA GLU A 602 18.22 -9.71 -13.91
C GLU A 602 16.86 -9.20 -14.36
N MET A 603 16.25 -8.31 -13.57
CA MET A 603 14.98 -7.69 -13.90
C MET A 603 15.17 -6.19 -14.14
N ASN A 604 14.33 -5.62 -15.00
CA ASN A 604 14.30 -4.21 -15.34
C ASN A 604 12.95 -3.60 -14.97
N PRO A 605 12.91 -2.53 -14.17
CA PRO A 605 11.67 -1.79 -13.90
C PRO A 605 11.27 -0.95 -15.13
N GLY A 606 10.02 -0.54 -15.18
CA GLY A 606 9.54 0.36 -16.22
C GLY A 606 8.06 0.18 -16.54
N THR A 607 7.57 1.05 -17.42
CA THR A 607 6.24 0.94 -17.99
C THR A 607 6.34 0.54 -19.45
N PHE A 608 5.69 -0.53 -19.82
CA PHE A 608 5.75 -1.15 -21.16
C PHE A 608 4.34 -1.21 -21.76
N PRO A 609 4.21 -1.16 -23.09
CA PRO A 609 2.90 -1.24 -23.75
C PRO A 609 2.11 -2.50 -23.36
N SER A 610 0.77 -2.39 -23.35
CA SER A 610 -0.12 -3.49 -22.95
C SER A 610 0.06 -4.77 -23.78
N ASP A 611 0.39 -4.66 -25.06
CA ASP A 611 0.63 -5.78 -25.97
C ASP A 611 1.92 -6.55 -25.65
N SER A 612 2.83 -5.97 -24.87
CA SER A 612 4.05 -6.63 -24.42
C SER A 612 3.84 -7.62 -23.24
N TYR A 613 2.64 -7.67 -22.68
CA TYR A 613 2.34 -8.54 -21.53
C TYR A 613 2.57 -10.04 -21.81
N ASN A 614 2.23 -10.49 -23.00
CA ASN A 614 2.48 -11.88 -23.39
C ASN A 614 3.98 -12.21 -23.46
N GLU A 615 4.83 -11.26 -23.88
CA GLU A 615 6.28 -11.42 -23.86
C GLU A 615 6.79 -11.55 -22.41
N LEU A 616 6.28 -10.74 -21.47
CA LEU A 616 6.61 -10.87 -20.04
C LEU A 616 6.21 -12.25 -19.50
N ARG A 617 5.03 -12.74 -19.84
CA ARG A 617 4.56 -14.07 -19.42
C ARG A 617 5.44 -15.18 -19.98
N GLU A 618 5.79 -15.15 -21.25
CA GLU A 618 6.71 -16.14 -21.86
C GLU A 618 8.11 -16.04 -21.24
N PHE A 619 8.61 -14.84 -20.92
CA PHE A 619 9.85 -14.68 -20.18
C PHE A 619 9.79 -15.40 -18.83
N PHE A 620 8.78 -15.18 -18.01
CA PHE A 620 8.63 -15.88 -16.72
C PHE A 620 8.43 -17.39 -16.87
N LYS A 621 7.73 -17.83 -17.90
CA LYS A 621 7.53 -19.25 -18.21
C LYS A 621 8.86 -19.92 -18.58
N ASP A 622 9.66 -19.27 -19.38
CA ASP A 622 10.97 -19.77 -19.77
C ASP A 622 11.95 -19.79 -18.59
N VAL A 623 11.96 -18.76 -17.73
CA VAL A 623 12.72 -18.76 -16.47
C VAL A 623 12.29 -19.95 -15.60
N THR A 624 10.96 -20.10 -15.35
CA THR A 624 10.42 -21.20 -14.54
C THR A 624 10.79 -22.58 -15.12
N LYS A 625 10.74 -22.74 -16.43
CA LYS A 625 11.10 -23.99 -17.11
C LYS A 625 12.59 -24.33 -16.90
N ASN A 626 13.46 -23.35 -17.05
CA ASN A 626 14.90 -23.55 -16.93
C ASN A 626 15.34 -23.67 -15.46
N ASP A 627 14.64 -23.09 -14.51
CA ASP A 627 14.87 -23.30 -13.07
C ASP A 627 14.49 -24.73 -12.58
N LYS A 628 13.69 -25.48 -13.38
CA LYS A 628 13.23 -26.84 -13.07
C LYS A 628 13.98 -27.95 -13.84
N VAL A 629 15.03 -27.63 -14.57
CA VAL A 629 15.82 -28.62 -15.32
C VAL A 629 16.50 -29.62 -14.39
N LYS A 630 16.86 -30.76 -14.94
CA LYS A 630 17.55 -31.84 -14.19
C LYS A 630 18.83 -32.27 -14.93
N VAL A 631 19.83 -32.56 -14.16
CA VAL A 631 21.00 -33.32 -14.61
C VAL A 631 20.78 -34.80 -14.30
N VAL A 632 21.13 -35.67 -15.23
CA VAL A 632 21.02 -37.13 -15.05
C VAL A 632 22.40 -37.72 -14.92
N LEU A 633 22.59 -38.44 -13.82
CA LEU A 633 23.81 -39.18 -13.52
C LEU A 633 23.53 -40.66 -13.71
N VAL A 634 24.49 -41.43 -14.16
CA VAL A 634 24.40 -42.90 -14.29
C VAL A 634 25.60 -43.58 -13.65
N ASN A 635 25.34 -44.70 -12.97
CA ASN A 635 26.36 -45.54 -12.38
C ASN A 635 26.90 -46.54 -13.43
N ASN A 636 28.22 -46.60 -13.58
CA ASN A 636 28.91 -47.48 -14.53
C ASN A 636 28.99 -48.96 -14.11
N THR A 637 28.63 -49.30 -12.86
CA THR A 637 28.75 -50.67 -12.35
C THR A 637 27.44 -51.45 -12.38
#